data_d09bdd482f0c5c0b14e3c10d227fb07c
#
_entry.id   d09bdd482f0c5c0b14e3c10d227fb07c
#
_cell.length_a   1.000
_cell.length_b   1.000
_cell.length_c   1.000
_cell.angle_alpha   90.00
_cell.angle_beta   90.00
_cell.angle_gamma   90.00
#
_symmetry.space_group_name_H-M   'P 1'
#
loop_
_entity.id
_entity.type
_entity.pdbx_description
1 polymer ?
#
loop_
_entity_poly.entity_id
_entity_poly.type
_entity_poly.pdbx_seq_one_letter_code
_entity_poly.pdbx_strand_id
1 'polypeptide(L)'
;MPHSCRLFRFTGFILFMTLAINAFADEPPTVRVKGKGKGQDKTFVADRETFHFLLTNHKAISRTVKKLDRGVETVTESDNPEVAKKIQEHVPAMYERLKSGNGVRYWDPLFAETFKHGKKMKMEISNTEKGVKVTETSDDAEVVRIIQAHAKVVSKFVEKGFEEAHKEHPLPTKGETK
;
A
#
# COMPACT_ATOMS: atom_id res chain seq x y z
N MET A 1 53.26 35.12 -59.26
CA MET A 1 53.88 34.43 -60.41
C MET A 1 53.78 32.94 -60.18
N PRO A 2 53.57 32.25 -61.23
CA PRO A 2 52.50 31.29 -61.40
C PRO A 2 52.99 29.83 -61.44
N HIS A 3 52.08 28.89 -61.45
CA HIS A 3 51.95 27.73 -62.34
C HIS A 3 51.00 26.71 -61.69
N SER A 4 49.83 26.60 -62.04
CA SER A 4 49.20 25.87 -63.14
C SER A 4 49.83 24.50 -63.49
N CYS A 5 49.07 23.40 -63.21
CA CYS A 5 48.89 22.23 -64.07
C CYS A 5 47.84 21.32 -63.46
N ARG A 6 46.69 21.31 -63.94
CA ARG A 6 45.95 20.47 -64.92
C ARG A 6 46.08 18.95 -64.67
N LEU A 7 44.89 18.39 -64.33
CA LEU A 7 44.18 17.33 -65.03
C LEU A 7 44.74 15.93 -65.03
N PHE A 8 44.03 14.98 -64.40
CA PHE A 8 43.64 13.78 -65.18
C PHE A 8 42.39 13.12 -64.53
N ARG A 9 41.38 12.96 -65.35
CA ARG A 9 40.17 12.19 -65.10
C ARG A 9 40.47 10.71 -65.27
N PHE A 10 40.03 9.87 -64.31
CA PHE A 10 39.72 8.47 -64.63
C PHE A 10 38.40 8.09 -63.96
N THR A 11 37.42 7.89 -64.83
CA THR A 11 36.14 7.25 -64.59
C THR A 11 36.39 5.75 -64.36
N GLY A 12 36.01 5.29 -63.19
CA GLY A 12 35.95 3.86 -62.89
C GLY A 12 34.66 3.55 -62.19
N PHE A 13 33.65 3.16 -62.96
CA PHE A 13 32.36 2.71 -62.49
C PHE A 13 32.51 1.29 -61.95
N ILE A 14 32.58 1.12 -60.62
CA ILE A 14 32.51 -0.20 -60.00
C ILE A 14 31.13 -0.31 -59.37
N LEU A 15 30.29 -1.09 -60.03
CA LEU A 15 28.97 -1.51 -59.58
C LEU A 15 29.16 -2.53 -58.44
N PHE A 16 29.05 -2.08 -57.19
CA PHE A 16 28.93 -2.95 -56.05
C PHE A 16 27.49 -3.38 -55.90
N MET A 17 27.20 -4.58 -56.30
CA MET A 17 25.98 -5.30 -56.07
C MET A 17 25.96 -5.75 -54.61
N THR A 18 25.38 -4.95 -53.72
CA THR A 18 25.16 -5.34 -52.33
C THR A 18 23.99 -6.31 -52.27
N LEU A 19 24.34 -7.58 -52.03
CA LEU A 19 23.41 -8.64 -51.72
C LEU A 19 22.84 -8.34 -50.33
N ALA A 20 21.60 -7.83 -50.22
CA ALA A 20 20.88 -7.67 -48.95
C ALA A 20 20.49 -9.07 -48.48
N ILE A 21 21.23 -9.57 -47.51
CA ILE A 21 20.84 -10.75 -46.72
C ILE A 21 19.81 -10.28 -45.72
N ASN A 22 18.53 -10.49 -46.04
CA ASN A 22 17.45 -10.38 -45.06
C ASN A 22 17.63 -11.54 -44.06
N ALA A 23 18.34 -11.28 -42.96
CA ALA A 23 18.26 -12.13 -41.77
C ALA A 23 16.89 -11.90 -41.12
N PHE A 24 15.94 -12.76 -41.43
CA PHE A 24 14.75 -12.93 -40.62
C PHE A 24 15.25 -13.46 -39.28
N ALA A 25 15.39 -12.55 -38.31
CA ALA A 25 15.48 -12.93 -36.91
C ALA A 25 14.08 -13.42 -36.53
N ASP A 26 13.95 -14.73 -36.37
CA ASP A 26 12.81 -15.38 -35.74
C ASP A 26 12.75 -14.89 -34.29
N GLU A 27 11.94 -13.85 -34.02
CA GLU A 27 11.59 -13.49 -32.65
C GLU A 27 10.77 -14.64 -32.07
N PRO A 28 11.14 -15.16 -30.89
CA PRO A 28 10.31 -16.18 -30.23
C PRO A 28 8.93 -15.58 -29.94
N PRO A 29 7.84 -16.36 -30.04
CA PRO A 29 6.50 -15.86 -29.84
C PRO A 29 6.38 -15.29 -28.42
N THR A 30 6.23 -13.97 -28.31
CA THR A 30 5.87 -13.31 -27.07
C THR A 30 4.49 -13.80 -26.69
N VAL A 31 4.42 -14.73 -25.74
CA VAL A 31 3.18 -15.11 -25.09
C VAL A 31 2.67 -13.88 -24.38
N ARG A 32 1.77 -13.18 -25.05
CA ARG A 32 1.00 -12.05 -24.49
C ARG A 32 0.04 -12.66 -23.47
N VAL A 33 0.53 -12.90 -22.26
CA VAL A 33 -0.33 -13.16 -21.12
C VAL A 33 -1.17 -11.89 -20.95
N LYS A 34 -2.41 -11.94 -21.42
CA LYS A 34 -3.46 -10.99 -21.08
C LYS A 34 -3.80 -11.18 -19.60
N GLY A 35 -2.84 -10.93 -18.72
CA GLY A 35 -3.10 -10.60 -17.35
C GLY A 35 -3.76 -9.24 -17.40
N LYS A 36 -5.04 -9.19 -17.02
CA LYS A 36 -5.74 -7.96 -16.68
C LYS A 36 -5.02 -7.40 -15.46
N GLY A 37 -3.85 -6.76 -15.70
CA GLY A 37 -3.13 -6.01 -14.68
C GLY A 37 -4.10 -4.93 -14.21
N LYS A 38 -4.72 -5.16 -13.03
CA LYS A 38 -5.19 -4.04 -12.23
C LYS A 38 -3.96 -3.13 -12.12
N GLY A 39 -3.99 -2.01 -12.84
CA GLY A 39 -2.96 -0.98 -12.72
C GLY A 39 -2.75 -0.79 -11.22
N GLN A 40 -1.50 -0.81 -10.77
CA GLN A 40 -1.20 -0.64 -9.36
C GLN A 40 -1.93 0.61 -8.92
N ASP A 41 -2.93 0.42 -8.05
CA ASP A 41 -3.71 1.51 -7.50
C ASP A 41 -2.73 2.50 -6.85
N LYS A 42 -2.58 3.67 -7.43
CA LYS A 42 -1.64 4.69 -6.94
C LYS A 42 -1.89 5.02 -5.47
N THR A 43 -3.15 4.90 -5.04
CA THR A 43 -3.52 5.09 -3.63
C THR A 43 -2.96 3.98 -2.76
N PHE A 44 -2.90 2.73 -3.25
CA PHE A 44 -2.30 1.62 -2.52
C PHE A 44 -0.80 1.82 -2.27
N VAL A 45 -0.07 2.35 -3.25
CA VAL A 45 1.37 2.64 -3.08
C VAL A 45 1.58 3.72 -2.02
N ALA A 46 0.82 4.82 -2.08
CA ALA A 46 0.89 5.91 -1.12
C ALA A 46 0.52 5.46 0.32
N ASP A 47 -0.54 4.65 0.44
CA ASP A 47 -0.96 4.11 1.73
C ASP A 47 0.09 3.16 2.32
N ARG A 48 0.74 2.33 1.48
CA ARG A 48 1.82 1.46 1.90
C ARG A 48 3.03 2.25 2.38
N GLU A 49 3.41 3.31 1.68
CA GLU A 49 4.53 4.19 2.08
C GLU A 49 4.23 4.86 3.43
N THR A 50 3.02 5.37 3.60
CA THR A 50 2.57 5.97 4.87
C THR A 50 2.60 4.94 6.00
N PHE A 51 2.10 3.72 5.76
CA PHE A 51 2.13 2.64 6.74
C PHE A 51 3.57 2.25 7.13
N HIS A 52 4.47 2.09 6.15
CA HIS A 52 5.88 1.80 6.40
C HIS A 52 6.56 2.92 7.19
N PHE A 53 6.27 4.18 6.89
CA PHE A 53 6.77 5.31 7.66
C PHE A 53 6.33 5.25 9.12
N LEU A 54 5.04 4.97 9.37
CA LEU A 54 4.51 4.84 10.73
C LEU A 54 5.15 3.66 11.49
N LEU A 55 5.34 2.51 10.83
CA LEU A 55 6.03 1.37 11.43
C LEU A 55 7.51 1.67 11.75
N THR A 56 8.20 2.42 10.89
CA THR A 56 9.58 2.84 11.14
C THR A 56 9.67 3.77 12.36
N ASN A 57 8.68 4.63 12.52
CA ASN A 57 8.61 5.63 13.60
C ASN A 57 7.72 5.21 14.77
N HIS A 58 7.41 3.92 14.91
CA HIS A 58 6.43 3.41 15.88
C HIS A 58 6.72 3.82 17.33
N LYS A 59 8.00 3.97 17.72
CA LYS A 59 8.42 4.40 19.06
C LYS A 59 8.04 5.86 19.38
N ALA A 60 7.80 6.68 18.36
CA ALA A 60 7.32 8.04 18.53
C ALA A 60 5.80 8.14 18.61
N ILE A 61 5.08 7.02 18.53
CA ILE A 61 3.62 6.96 18.56
C ILE A 61 3.15 6.51 19.95
N SER A 62 2.22 7.26 20.50
CA SER A 62 1.43 6.86 21.68
C SER A 62 0.03 6.41 21.25
N ARG A 63 -0.49 5.36 21.87
CA ARG A 63 -1.82 4.86 21.59
C ARG A 63 -2.53 4.40 22.86
N THR A 64 -3.76 4.84 23.01
CA THR A 64 -4.68 4.34 24.05
C THR A 64 -5.89 3.68 23.39
N VAL A 65 -6.41 2.63 24.04
CA VAL A 65 -7.61 1.91 23.61
C VAL A 65 -8.54 1.77 24.78
N LYS A 66 -9.74 2.27 24.62
CA LYS A 66 -10.86 2.07 25.57
C LYS A 66 -11.85 1.09 24.93
N LYS A 67 -12.06 -0.04 25.56
CA LYS A 67 -13.08 -1.00 25.15
C LYS A 67 -14.47 -0.44 25.44
N LEU A 68 -15.37 -0.54 24.47
CA LEU A 68 -16.78 -0.22 24.57
C LEU A 68 -17.61 -1.48 24.41
N ASP A 69 -18.86 -1.48 24.87
CA ASP A 69 -19.78 -2.63 24.73
C ASP A 69 -19.97 -3.01 23.25
N ARG A 70 -19.93 -2.01 22.35
CA ARG A 70 -20.20 -2.17 20.92
C ARG A 70 -18.98 -1.88 20.03
N GLY A 71 -17.79 -1.85 20.58
CA GLY A 71 -16.58 -1.55 19.81
C GLY A 71 -15.41 -1.07 20.64
N VAL A 72 -14.74 -0.02 20.18
CA VAL A 72 -13.59 0.63 20.84
C VAL A 72 -13.59 2.12 20.60
N GLU A 73 -13.01 2.85 21.53
CA GLU A 73 -12.54 4.23 21.34
C GLU A 73 -11.01 4.21 21.43
N THR A 74 -10.33 4.84 20.48
CA THR A 74 -8.87 4.89 20.44
C THR A 74 -8.38 6.30 20.22
N VAL A 75 -7.25 6.63 20.85
CA VAL A 75 -6.50 7.86 20.59
C VAL A 75 -5.09 7.44 20.15
N THR A 76 -4.63 7.95 19.01
CA THR A 76 -3.30 7.66 18.46
C THR A 76 -2.63 8.97 18.13
N GLU A 77 -1.50 9.26 18.75
CA GLU A 77 -0.85 10.57 18.71
C GLU A 77 0.67 10.45 18.67
N SER A 78 1.33 11.54 18.29
CA SER A 78 2.78 11.69 18.34
C SER A 78 3.17 13.13 18.64
N ASP A 79 4.20 13.33 19.45
CA ASP A 79 4.82 14.64 19.65
C ASP A 79 5.67 15.06 18.43
N ASN A 80 6.01 14.11 17.55
CA ASN A 80 6.66 14.43 16.28
C ASN A 80 5.60 14.88 15.25
N PRO A 81 5.66 16.13 14.76
CA PRO A 81 4.61 16.68 13.89
C PRO A 81 4.50 15.95 12.54
N GLU A 82 5.59 15.38 12.02
CA GLU A 82 5.55 14.59 10.79
C GLU A 82 4.82 13.27 11.01
N VAL A 83 5.08 12.60 12.13
CA VAL A 83 4.40 11.36 12.51
C VAL A 83 2.91 11.65 12.78
N ALA A 84 2.60 12.72 13.51
CA ALA A 84 1.22 13.16 13.78
C ALA A 84 0.45 13.38 12.47
N LYS A 85 1.03 14.09 11.51
CA LYS A 85 0.47 14.30 10.18
C LYS A 85 0.23 12.97 9.44
N LYS A 86 1.18 12.04 9.49
CA LYS A 86 1.03 10.73 8.86
C LYS A 86 -0.07 9.87 9.50
N ILE A 87 -0.27 9.98 10.80
CA ILE A 87 -1.41 9.35 11.50
C ILE A 87 -2.73 9.93 10.97
N GLN A 88 -2.83 11.26 10.85
CA GLN A 88 -4.01 11.97 10.36
C GLN A 88 -4.31 11.68 8.88
N GLU A 89 -3.31 11.36 8.07
CA GLU A 89 -3.47 10.92 6.68
C GLU A 89 -3.90 9.44 6.60
N HIS A 90 -3.26 8.57 7.39
CA HIS A 90 -3.46 7.12 7.33
C HIS A 90 -4.85 6.67 7.76
N VAL A 91 -5.33 7.16 8.87
CA VAL A 91 -6.57 6.64 9.47
C VAL A 91 -7.81 6.90 8.59
N PRO A 92 -8.02 8.10 8.05
CA PRO A 92 -9.12 8.33 7.10
C PRO A 92 -8.97 7.50 5.80
N ALA A 93 -7.75 7.33 5.28
CA ALA A 93 -7.50 6.53 4.08
C ALA A 93 -7.89 5.06 4.31
N MET A 94 -7.57 4.49 5.47
CA MET A 94 -7.97 3.12 5.82
C MET A 94 -9.49 3.01 5.99
N TYR A 95 -10.17 4.04 6.49
CA TYR A 95 -11.63 4.05 6.58
C TYR A 95 -12.29 4.05 5.19
N GLU A 96 -11.77 4.82 4.24
CA GLU A 96 -12.26 4.78 2.86
C GLU A 96 -12.05 3.39 2.22
N ARG A 97 -10.94 2.74 2.48
CA ARG A 97 -10.71 1.36 2.06
C ARG A 97 -11.70 0.39 2.71
N LEU A 98 -11.96 0.55 3.99
CA LEU A 98 -12.93 -0.26 4.73
C LEU A 98 -14.33 -0.16 4.11
N LYS A 99 -14.80 1.08 3.82
CA LYS A 99 -16.11 1.33 3.18
C LYS A 99 -16.21 0.78 1.76
N SER A 100 -15.13 0.91 0.97
CA SER A 100 -15.10 0.47 -0.42
C SER A 100 -14.85 -1.03 -0.59
N GLY A 101 -14.42 -1.73 0.48
CA GLY A 101 -14.02 -3.13 0.42
C GLY A 101 -12.67 -3.35 -0.28
N ASN A 102 -11.89 -2.29 -0.53
CA ASN A 102 -10.55 -2.34 -1.11
C ASN A 102 -9.48 -2.47 -0.02
N GLY A 103 -9.53 -3.57 0.72
CA GLY A 103 -8.64 -3.80 1.86
C GLY A 103 -7.17 -3.95 1.49
N VAL A 104 -6.36 -3.94 2.54
CA VAL A 104 -4.94 -4.23 2.52
C VAL A 104 -4.67 -5.45 3.42
N ARG A 105 -3.50 -6.09 3.29
CA ARG A 105 -3.09 -7.22 4.14
C ARG A 105 -4.05 -8.42 4.09
N TYR A 106 -4.60 -8.76 2.94
CA TYR A 106 -5.50 -9.92 2.77
C TYR A 106 -4.88 -11.28 3.12
N TRP A 107 -3.55 -11.34 3.24
CA TRP A 107 -2.84 -12.52 3.70
C TRP A 107 -2.94 -12.72 5.23
N ASP A 108 -3.35 -11.70 5.99
CA ASP A 108 -3.57 -11.74 7.42
C ASP A 108 -5.07 -11.98 7.69
N PRO A 109 -5.47 -13.12 8.28
CA PRO A 109 -6.88 -13.50 8.47
C PRO A 109 -7.71 -12.44 9.18
N LEU A 110 -7.17 -11.81 10.24
CA LEU A 110 -7.88 -10.78 10.99
C LEU A 110 -8.17 -9.55 10.12
N PHE A 111 -7.18 -9.09 9.35
CA PHE A 111 -7.34 -7.92 8.48
C PHE A 111 -8.27 -8.24 7.30
N ALA A 112 -8.15 -9.42 6.68
CA ALA A 112 -9.06 -9.84 5.63
C ALA A 112 -10.52 -9.83 6.10
N GLU A 113 -10.79 -10.36 7.29
CA GLU A 113 -12.14 -10.40 7.87
C GLU A 113 -12.62 -9.01 8.30
N THR A 114 -11.72 -8.14 8.81
CA THR A 114 -12.04 -6.74 9.11
C THR A 114 -12.56 -6.02 7.87
N PHE A 115 -11.88 -6.11 6.73
CA PHE A 115 -12.32 -5.46 5.49
C PHE A 115 -13.59 -6.08 4.91
N LYS A 116 -13.78 -7.38 5.04
CA LYS A 116 -15.00 -8.08 4.61
C LYS A 116 -16.25 -7.57 5.34
N HIS A 117 -16.12 -7.26 6.62
CA HIS A 117 -17.18 -6.75 7.47
C HIS A 117 -17.29 -5.22 7.51
N GLY A 118 -16.49 -4.49 6.74
CA GLY A 118 -16.40 -3.03 6.78
C GLY A 118 -17.73 -2.29 6.67
N LYS A 119 -18.68 -2.82 5.89
CA LYS A 119 -20.03 -2.22 5.75
C LYS A 119 -20.88 -2.28 7.03
N LYS A 120 -20.54 -3.17 7.96
CA LYS A 120 -21.22 -3.31 9.26
C LYS A 120 -20.53 -2.47 10.36
N MET A 121 -19.41 -1.81 10.05
CA MET A 121 -18.65 -0.99 10.97
C MET A 121 -18.99 0.48 10.77
N LYS A 122 -19.15 1.19 11.88
CA LYS A 122 -19.27 2.65 11.92
C LYS A 122 -18.00 3.21 12.53
N MET A 123 -17.38 4.17 11.85
CA MET A 123 -16.22 4.89 12.37
C MET A 123 -16.52 6.38 12.43
N GLU A 124 -16.24 6.95 13.59
CA GLU A 124 -16.21 8.39 13.82
C GLU A 124 -14.76 8.80 14.06
N ILE A 125 -14.23 9.65 13.20
CA ILE A 125 -12.84 10.09 13.22
C ILE A 125 -12.81 11.59 13.50
N SER A 126 -12.03 11.99 14.48
CA SER A 126 -11.73 13.39 14.76
C SER A 126 -10.22 13.60 14.90
N ASN A 127 -9.70 14.64 14.26
CA ASN A 127 -8.31 15.02 14.46
C ASN A 127 -8.13 15.61 15.86
N THR A 128 -7.04 15.24 16.53
CA THR A 128 -6.49 15.95 17.67
C THR A 128 -5.33 16.84 17.19
N GLU A 129 -4.77 17.64 18.08
CA GLU A 129 -3.58 18.43 17.75
C GLU A 129 -2.39 17.57 17.31
N LYS A 130 -2.28 16.36 17.87
CA LYS A 130 -1.12 15.46 17.69
C LYS A 130 -1.43 14.14 16.97
N GLY A 131 -2.64 13.98 16.43
CA GLY A 131 -3.05 12.75 15.78
C GLY A 131 -4.54 12.63 15.58
N VAL A 132 -5.13 11.48 15.96
CA VAL A 132 -6.55 11.19 15.77
C VAL A 132 -7.18 10.51 16.98
N LYS A 133 -8.44 10.81 17.20
CA LYS A 133 -9.37 10.04 18.03
C LYS A 133 -10.35 9.33 17.12
N VAL A 134 -10.57 8.04 17.35
CA VAL A 134 -11.48 7.20 16.56
C VAL A 134 -12.41 6.43 17.48
N THR A 135 -13.69 6.42 17.15
CA THR A 135 -14.68 5.51 17.74
C THR A 135 -15.15 4.54 16.67
N GLU A 136 -14.88 3.24 16.86
CA GLU A 136 -15.32 2.17 15.97
C GLU A 136 -16.40 1.34 16.66
N THR A 137 -17.54 1.15 16.00
CA THR A 137 -18.68 0.42 16.59
C THR A 137 -19.38 -0.46 15.55
N SER A 138 -20.12 -1.48 16.04
CA SER A 138 -21.03 -2.29 15.24
C SER A 138 -22.22 -2.76 16.07
N ASP A 139 -23.34 -3.02 15.39
CA ASP A 139 -24.51 -3.67 15.96
C ASP A 139 -24.41 -5.21 15.96
N ASP A 140 -23.42 -5.75 15.22
CA ASP A 140 -23.15 -7.18 15.09
C ASP A 140 -22.09 -7.61 16.10
N ALA A 141 -22.44 -8.48 17.03
CA ALA A 141 -21.55 -8.92 18.11
C ALA A 141 -20.27 -9.62 17.60
N GLU A 142 -20.30 -10.27 16.44
CA GLU A 142 -19.13 -10.87 15.82
C GLU A 142 -18.18 -9.78 15.30
N VAL A 143 -18.75 -8.78 14.64
CA VAL A 143 -17.99 -7.62 14.15
C VAL A 143 -17.39 -6.82 15.30
N VAL A 144 -18.08 -6.68 16.43
CA VAL A 144 -17.52 -6.05 17.64
C VAL A 144 -16.26 -6.78 18.12
N ARG A 145 -16.26 -8.13 18.12
CA ARG A 145 -15.05 -8.90 18.47
C ARG A 145 -13.90 -8.65 17.50
N ILE A 146 -14.21 -8.59 16.20
CA ILE A 146 -13.21 -8.28 15.16
C ILE A 146 -12.61 -6.88 15.38
N ILE A 147 -13.45 -5.86 15.61
CA ILE A 147 -12.99 -4.50 15.93
C ILE A 147 -12.04 -4.49 17.13
N GLN A 148 -12.43 -5.16 18.21
CA GLN A 148 -11.62 -5.21 19.44
C GLN A 148 -10.30 -5.96 19.24
N ALA A 149 -10.31 -7.05 18.47
CA ALA A 149 -9.10 -7.79 18.13
C ALA A 149 -8.16 -6.97 17.21
N HIS A 150 -8.73 -6.31 16.18
CA HIS A 150 -8.00 -5.42 15.30
C HIS A 150 -7.34 -4.27 16.08
N ALA A 151 -8.07 -3.60 16.96
CA ALA A 151 -7.52 -2.52 17.79
C ALA A 151 -6.35 -2.99 18.68
N LYS A 152 -6.41 -4.22 19.21
CA LYS A 152 -5.32 -4.86 19.98
C LYS A 152 -4.09 -5.10 19.11
N VAL A 153 -4.25 -5.59 17.87
CA VAL A 153 -3.14 -5.82 16.95
C VAL A 153 -2.51 -4.50 16.51
N VAL A 154 -3.30 -3.47 16.23
CA VAL A 154 -2.77 -2.13 15.90
C VAL A 154 -1.94 -1.58 17.08
N SER A 155 -2.34 -1.82 18.32
CA SER A 155 -1.51 -1.43 19.48
C SER A 155 -0.17 -2.18 19.53
N LYS A 156 -0.14 -3.44 19.10
CA LYS A 156 1.12 -4.19 18.97
C LYS A 156 2.01 -3.65 17.82
N PHE A 157 1.42 -3.13 16.74
CA PHE A 157 2.21 -2.43 15.70
C PHE A 157 2.88 -1.19 16.26
N VAL A 158 2.19 -0.43 17.10
CA VAL A 158 2.78 0.72 17.81
C VAL A 158 3.88 0.26 18.77
N GLU A 159 3.70 -0.84 19.48
CA GLU A 159 4.69 -1.37 20.43
C GLU A 159 5.92 -1.96 19.73
N LYS A 160 5.75 -2.73 18.63
CA LYS A 160 6.77 -3.60 18.04
C LYS A 160 7.16 -3.28 16.60
N GLY A 161 6.44 -2.38 15.94
CA GLY A 161 6.70 -1.99 14.56
C GLY A 161 6.64 -3.17 13.58
N PHE A 162 7.67 -3.27 12.74
CA PHE A 162 7.77 -4.33 11.73
C PHE A 162 7.80 -5.75 12.30
N GLU A 163 8.31 -5.94 13.51
CA GLU A 163 8.32 -7.27 14.14
C GLU A 163 6.89 -7.86 14.23
N GLU A 164 5.90 -7.05 14.59
CA GLU A 164 4.53 -7.51 14.63
C GLU A 164 3.86 -7.44 13.24
N ALA A 165 4.20 -6.44 12.44
CA ALA A 165 3.58 -6.25 11.14
C ALA A 165 3.84 -7.38 10.12
N HIS A 166 4.84 -8.23 10.34
CA HIS A 166 5.12 -9.40 9.52
C HIS A 166 4.37 -10.68 9.96
N LYS A 167 3.62 -10.64 11.06
CA LYS A 167 2.88 -11.80 11.59
C LYS A 167 1.47 -11.86 11.01
N GLU A 168 0.93 -13.06 10.92
CA GLU A 168 -0.50 -13.30 10.74
C GLU A 168 -1.21 -13.28 12.10
N HIS A 169 -2.43 -12.77 12.12
CA HIS A 169 -3.24 -12.69 13.33
C HIS A 169 -4.51 -13.53 13.16
N PRO A 170 -4.73 -14.49 14.07
CA PRO A 170 -5.93 -15.33 14.01
C PRO A 170 -7.18 -14.51 14.34
N LEU A 171 -8.31 -15.03 13.88
CA LEU A 171 -9.62 -14.49 14.26
C LEU A 171 -9.89 -14.69 15.77
N PRO A 172 -10.60 -13.75 16.41
CA PRO A 172 -10.98 -13.91 17.80
C PRO A 172 -11.95 -15.09 17.98
N THR A 173 -11.67 -15.95 18.95
CA THR A 173 -12.58 -17.05 19.30
C THR A 173 -13.76 -16.56 20.12
N LYS A 174 -14.89 -17.29 20.10
CA LYS A 174 -16.13 -16.90 20.83
C LYS A 174 -15.96 -16.76 22.36
N GLY A 175 -14.79 -17.14 22.91
CA GLY A 175 -14.53 -17.18 24.36
C GLY A 175 -13.56 -16.11 24.89
N GLU A 176 -12.88 -15.32 24.04
CA GLU A 176 -11.77 -14.44 24.45
C GLU A 176 -12.18 -13.00 24.85
N THR A 177 -13.46 -12.72 24.98
CA THR A 177 -13.97 -11.42 25.41
C THR A 177 -14.24 -11.35 26.91
N LYS A 178 -13.21 -11.59 27.72
CA LYS A 178 -13.25 -11.20 29.16
C LYS A 178 -12.39 -9.97 29.40
#